data_7acb056f3a418075f2216155d46496f7
#
_entry.id   7acb056f3a418075f2216155d46496f7
#
_cell.length_a   1.000
_cell.length_b   1.000
_cell.length_c   1.000
_cell.angle_alpha   90.00
_cell.angle_beta   90.00
_cell.angle_gamma   90.00
#
_symmetry.space_group_name_H-M   'P 1'
#
loop_
_entity.id
_entity.type
_entity.pdbx_description
1 polymer ?
#
loop_
_entity_poly.entity_id
_entity_poly.type
_entity_poly.pdbx_seq_one_letter_code
_entity_poly.pdbx_strand_id
1 'polypeptide(L)'
;MRQPRVVLAYSTTALALAAQWIAAKIGVTAAPPLELSTMRFAIASVVLVALALATRTPLPIHRWRLVAAAAAVGFLGFNSLAFLGLKLTPASDSALIIPTTIPVATALFATLIRESLTSRKLLGFTVATLGAAVVIAGGQQMGTEISTTRLLGNVLELASAVCWGACLTIGALVLRTESILGFVTMASLLGTAMLFPLGFLEHGYRDVPSWSAQAWLAAAFLGVISTVVAFLLFFWAVRRFGAGLAAMVSYLVPIAALILAFVVLGERPLPLQLVGAVVIVFGVRLAARPASRLSPASA
;
A
#
# COMPACT_ATOMS: atom_id res chain seq x y z
N MET A 1 12.77 19.99 -7.51
CA MET A 1 11.54 19.89 -8.33
C MET A 1 10.33 20.03 -7.41
N ARG A 2 9.83 21.25 -7.28
CA ARG A 2 8.60 21.52 -6.53
C ARG A 2 7.46 21.69 -7.54
N GLN A 3 7.02 20.60 -8.14
CA GLN A 3 5.74 20.66 -8.84
C GLN A 3 4.64 20.43 -7.79
N PRO A 4 3.79 21.40 -7.48
CA PRO A 4 2.78 21.31 -6.42
C PRO A 4 1.85 20.12 -6.64
N ARG A 5 1.60 19.72 -7.87
CA ARG A 5 0.81 18.55 -8.24
C ARG A 5 1.42 17.23 -7.74
N VAL A 6 2.75 17.11 -7.77
CA VAL A 6 3.44 15.90 -7.29
C VAL A 6 3.35 15.80 -5.77
N VAL A 7 3.61 16.90 -5.08
CA VAL A 7 3.48 16.97 -3.61
C VAL A 7 2.06 16.63 -3.18
N LEU A 8 1.07 17.24 -3.83
CA LEU A 8 -0.35 16.96 -3.55
C LEU A 8 -0.69 15.49 -3.77
N ALA A 9 -0.30 14.90 -4.90
CA ALA A 9 -0.57 13.48 -5.17
C ALA A 9 0.05 12.55 -4.12
N TYR A 10 1.32 12.78 -3.74
CA TYR A 10 2.00 11.98 -2.72
C TYR A 10 1.35 12.14 -1.33
N SER A 11 1.01 13.37 -0.95
CA SER A 11 0.35 13.65 0.34
C SER A 11 -1.05 13.02 0.40
N THR A 12 -1.85 13.16 -0.66
CA THR A 12 -3.18 12.54 -0.74
C THR A 12 -3.10 11.02 -0.69
N THR A 13 -2.14 10.42 -1.42
CA THR A 13 -1.93 8.97 -1.39
C THR A 13 -1.52 8.50 0.00
N ALA A 14 -0.59 9.19 0.65
CA ALA A 14 -0.13 8.83 2.00
C ALA A 14 -1.24 8.93 3.04
N LEU A 15 -2.06 9.99 2.98
CA LEU A 15 -3.22 10.17 3.86
C LEU A 15 -4.28 9.09 3.63
N ALA A 16 -4.60 8.78 2.37
CA ALA A 16 -5.56 7.73 2.04
C ALA A 16 -5.08 6.34 2.50
N LEU A 17 -3.78 6.05 2.35
CA LEU A 17 -3.19 4.80 2.82
C LEU A 17 -3.07 4.75 4.36
N ALA A 18 -2.86 5.86 5.04
CA ALA A 18 -2.88 5.90 6.51
C ALA A 18 -4.30 5.64 7.05
N ALA A 19 -5.29 6.32 6.49
CA ALA A 19 -6.69 6.12 6.84
C ALA A 19 -7.18 4.71 6.49
N GLN A 20 -6.61 4.07 5.46
CA GLN A 20 -6.89 2.68 5.10
C GLN A 20 -6.68 1.71 6.26
N TRP A 21 -5.59 1.85 7.02
CA TRP A 21 -5.30 0.92 8.13
C TRP A 21 -6.29 1.04 9.26
N ILE A 22 -6.76 2.26 9.55
CA ILE A 22 -7.84 2.51 10.54
C ILE A 22 -9.14 1.85 10.05
N ALA A 23 -9.54 2.13 8.80
CA ALA A 23 -10.75 1.56 8.22
C ALA A 23 -10.67 0.03 8.11
N ALA A 24 -9.50 -0.52 7.74
CA ALA A 24 -9.29 -1.96 7.67
C ALA A 24 -9.39 -2.60 9.06
N LYS A 25 -8.81 -2.01 10.12
CA LYS A 25 -8.92 -2.54 11.49
C LYS A 25 -10.37 -2.55 11.97
N ILE A 26 -11.09 -1.44 11.75
CA ILE A 26 -12.53 -1.37 12.04
C ILE A 26 -13.29 -2.45 11.26
N GLY A 27 -12.98 -2.59 9.98
CA GLY A 27 -13.63 -3.56 9.09
C GLY A 27 -13.42 -5.01 9.52
N VAL A 28 -12.19 -5.43 9.82
CA VAL A 28 -11.89 -6.84 10.19
C VAL A 28 -12.38 -7.21 11.61
N THR A 29 -12.74 -6.21 12.43
CA THR A 29 -13.43 -6.47 13.71
C THR A 29 -14.93 -6.61 13.53
N ALA A 30 -15.50 -6.03 12.48
CA ALA A 30 -16.93 -5.98 12.19
C ALA A 30 -17.39 -7.01 11.13
N ALA A 31 -16.47 -7.58 10.36
CA ALA A 31 -16.75 -8.55 9.30
C ALA A 31 -15.56 -9.52 9.09
N PRO A 32 -15.80 -10.71 8.48
CA PRO A 32 -14.74 -11.65 8.14
C PRO A 32 -13.71 -11.02 7.17
N PRO A 33 -12.39 -11.18 7.41
CA PRO A 33 -11.34 -10.51 6.66
C PRO A 33 -11.35 -10.74 5.15
N LEU A 34 -11.55 -11.99 4.71
CA LEU A 34 -11.53 -12.35 3.28
C LEU A 34 -12.80 -11.89 2.57
N GLU A 35 -13.94 -11.98 3.22
CA GLU A 35 -15.20 -11.45 2.71
C GLU A 35 -15.15 -9.93 2.59
N LEU A 36 -14.64 -9.23 3.62
CA LEU A 36 -14.44 -7.78 3.60
C LEU A 36 -13.51 -7.36 2.45
N SER A 37 -12.40 -8.10 2.26
CA SER A 37 -11.46 -7.85 1.19
C SER A 37 -12.10 -8.04 -0.19
N THR A 38 -12.95 -9.07 -0.35
CA THR A 38 -13.71 -9.30 -1.58
C THR A 38 -14.70 -8.17 -1.84
N MET A 39 -15.50 -7.77 -0.84
CA MET A 39 -16.48 -6.69 -0.97
C MET A 39 -15.81 -5.34 -1.31
N ARG A 40 -14.66 -5.04 -0.68
CA ARG A 40 -13.86 -3.88 -1.01
C ARG A 40 -13.53 -3.82 -2.51
N PHE A 41 -13.00 -4.93 -3.08
CA PHE A 41 -12.62 -4.97 -4.48
C PHE A 41 -13.81 -5.07 -5.42
N ALA A 42 -14.92 -5.69 -5.01
CA ALA A 42 -16.16 -5.66 -5.77
C ALA A 42 -16.70 -4.24 -5.93
N ILE A 43 -16.76 -3.45 -4.83
CA ILE A 43 -17.14 -2.03 -4.87
C ILE A 43 -16.18 -1.23 -5.75
N ALA A 44 -14.87 -1.43 -5.56
CA ALA A 44 -13.86 -0.76 -6.38
C ALA A 44 -14.00 -1.10 -7.87
N SER A 45 -14.25 -2.37 -8.20
CA SER A 45 -14.43 -2.84 -9.57
C SER A 45 -15.63 -2.18 -10.25
N VAL A 46 -16.76 -2.05 -9.55
CA VAL A 46 -17.93 -1.35 -10.08
C VAL A 46 -17.60 0.11 -10.43
N VAL A 47 -16.95 0.82 -9.51
CA VAL A 47 -16.56 2.23 -9.74
C VAL A 47 -15.53 2.36 -10.87
N LEU A 48 -14.52 1.49 -10.88
CA LEU A 48 -13.46 1.51 -11.89
C LEU A 48 -13.99 1.16 -13.28
N VAL A 49 -14.90 0.18 -13.39
CA VAL A 49 -15.56 -0.16 -14.66
C VAL A 49 -16.40 1.03 -15.14
N ALA A 50 -17.18 1.65 -14.28
CA ALA A 50 -17.96 2.84 -14.63
C ALA A 50 -17.05 3.97 -15.14
N LEU A 51 -15.93 4.23 -14.49
CA LEU A 51 -14.93 5.22 -14.93
C LEU A 51 -14.28 4.82 -16.25
N ALA A 52 -13.91 3.55 -16.44
CA ALA A 52 -13.30 3.07 -17.67
C ALA A 52 -14.26 3.20 -18.87
N LEU A 53 -15.55 2.86 -18.67
CA LEU A 53 -16.59 3.03 -19.69
C LEU A 53 -16.82 4.51 -20.01
N ALA A 54 -16.96 5.37 -19.01
CA ALA A 54 -17.18 6.80 -19.18
C ALA A 54 -16.01 7.48 -19.92
N THR A 55 -14.79 7.04 -19.67
CA THR A 55 -13.58 7.59 -20.32
C THR A 55 -13.16 6.81 -21.57
N ARG A 56 -13.90 5.78 -21.96
CA ARG A 56 -13.58 4.86 -23.06
C ARG A 56 -12.17 4.29 -22.97
N THR A 57 -11.72 4.01 -21.76
CA THR A 57 -10.38 3.48 -21.52
C THR A 57 -10.35 1.97 -21.83
N PRO A 58 -9.47 1.50 -22.75
CA PRO A 58 -9.37 0.09 -23.05
C PRO A 58 -8.75 -0.70 -21.88
N LEU A 59 -9.21 -1.94 -21.69
CA LEU A 59 -8.59 -2.88 -20.78
C LEU A 59 -7.34 -3.52 -21.43
N PRO A 60 -6.26 -3.79 -20.66
CA PRO A 60 -4.99 -4.32 -21.16
C PRO A 60 -5.04 -5.84 -21.46
N ILE A 61 -5.96 -6.25 -22.34
CA ILE A 61 -6.21 -7.68 -22.65
C ILE A 61 -4.96 -8.34 -23.24
N HIS A 62 -4.17 -7.63 -24.05
CA HIS A 62 -2.94 -8.20 -24.63
C HIS A 62 -1.87 -8.52 -23.57
N ARG A 63 -1.94 -7.90 -22.39
CA ARG A 63 -1.03 -8.15 -21.26
C ARG A 63 -1.71 -8.88 -20.10
N TRP A 64 -2.83 -9.56 -20.36
CA TRP A 64 -3.64 -10.18 -19.33
C TRP A 64 -2.85 -11.06 -18.35
N ARG A 65 -1.82 -11.78 -18.82
CA ARG A 65 -0.97 -12.64 -17.96
C ARG A 65 -0.20 -11.83 -16.92
N LEU A 66 0.36 -10.68 -17.32
CA LEU A 66 1.05 -9.78 -16.38
C LEU A 66 0.07 -9.12 -15.41
N VAL A 67 -1.11 -8.72 -15.91
CA VAL A 67 -2.16 -8.16 -15.04
C VAL A 67 -2.68 -9.21 -14.07
N ALA A 68 -2.89 -10.45 -14.52
CA ALA A 68 -3.29 -11.57 -13.66
C ALA A 68 -2.21 -11.89 -12.60
N ALA A 69 -0.92 -11.88 -12.97
CA ALA A 69 0.16 -12.03 -12.02
C ALA A 69 0.19 -10.89 -10.99
N ALA A 70 0.02 -9.64 -11.43
CA ALA A 70 -0.09 -8.49 -10.52
C ALA A 70 -1.31 -8.62 -9.60
N ALA A 71 -2.46 -9.05 -10.13
CA ALA A 71 -3.67 -9.29 -9.35
C ALA A 71 -3.48 -10.42 -8.33
N ALA A 72 -2.86 -11.53 -8.73
CA ALA A 72 -2.60 -12.65 -7.83
C ALA A 72 -1.69 -12.27 -6.67
N VAL A 73 -0.60 -11.54 -6.90
CA VAL A 73 0.32 -11.15 -5.81
C VAL A 73 -0.19 -9.92 -5.04
N GLY A 74 -0.73 -8.89 -5.71
CA GLY A 74 -1.07 -7.62 -5.08
C GLY A 74 -2.51 -7.56 -4.57
N PHE A 75 -3.48 -8.06 -5.34
CA PHE A 75 -4.89 -7.95 -4.94
C PHE A 75 -5.33 -9.16 -4.12
N LEU A 76 -4.95 -10.36 -4.52
CA LEU A 76 -5.20 -11.58 -3.73
C LEU A 76 -4.17 -11.70 -2.59
N GLY A 77 -2.88 -11.91 -2.90
CA GLY A 77 -1.84 -12.24 -1.93
C GLY A 77 -1.67 -11.16 -0.86
N PHE A 78 -1.39 -9.91 -1.26
CA PHE A 78 -1.23 -8.80 -0.31
C PHE A 78 -2.46 -8.65 0.59
N ASN A 79 -3.67 -8.58 0.01
CA ASN A 79 -4.85 -8.27 0.81
C ASN A 79 -5.27 -9.42 1.71
N SER A 80 -5.25 -10.68 1.24
CA SER A 80 -5.56 -11.83 2.10
C SER A 80 -4.61 -11.91 3.29
N LEU A 81 -3.29 -11.83 3.03
CA LEU A 81 -2.28 -11.93 4.06
C LEU A 81 -2.32 -10.73 5.03
N ALA A 82 -2.48 -9.50 4.50
CA ALA A 82 -2.55 -8.30 5.32
C ALA A 82 -3.81 -8.29 6.23
N PHE A 83 -4.98 -8.66 5.71
CA PHE A 83 -6.20 -8.62 6.48
C PHE A 83 -6.26 -9.77 7.52
N LEU A 84 -5.76 -10.96 7.17
CA LEU A 84 -5.60 -12.05 8.14
C LEU A 84 -4.55 -11.69 9.21
N GLY A 85 -3.42 -11.11 8.82
CA GLY A 85 -2.41 -10.62 9.76
C GLY A 85 -2.98 -9.57 10.72
N LEU A 86 -3.67 -8.55 10.19
CA LEU A 86 -4.29 -7.47 10.96
C LEU A 86 -5.35 -7.97 11.96
N LYS A 87 -6.00 -9.10 11.68
CA LYS A 87 -6.90 -9.76 12.63
C LYS A 87 -6.16 -10.31 13.84
N LEU A 88 -4.93 -10.81 13.63
CA LEU A 88 -4.11 -11.48 14.63
C LEU A 88 -3.17 -10.54 15.40
N THR A 89 -2.96 -9.31 14.91
CA THR A 89 -1.99 -8.35 15.45
C THR A 89 -2.63 -7.02 15.84
N PRO A 90 -1.99 -6.24 16.72
CA PRO A 90 -2.33 -4.84 16.90
C PRO A 90 -2.11 -4.04 15.59
N ALA A 91 -2.92 -3.02 15.35
CA ALA A 91 -2.76 -2.15 14.19
C ALA A 91 -1.38 -1.44 14.14
N SER A 92 -0.73 -1.27 15.30
CA SER A 92 0.62 -0.72 15.41
C SER A 92 1.68 -1.60 14.73
N ASP A 93 1.55 -2.93 14.79
CA ASP A 93 2.48 -3.86 14.15
C ASP A 93 2.33 -3.78 12.62
N SER A 94 1.10 -3.80 12.12
CA SER A 94 0.80 -3.61 10.70
C SER A 94 1.33 -2.28 10.16
N ALA A 95 1.13 -1.20 10.93
CA ALA A 95 1.62 0.13 10.58
C ALA A 95 3.15 0.23 10.57
N LEU A 96 3.87 -0.69 11.23
CA LEU A 96 5.33 -0.81 11.17
C LEU A 96 5.79 -1.69 10.02
N ILE A 97 5.34 -2.93 10.02
CA ILE A 97 5.89 -3.98 9.14
C ILE A 97 5.62 -3.66 7.68
N ILE A 98 4.38 -3.33 7.35
CA ILE A 98 3.99 -3.19 5.94
C ILE A 98 4.64 -1.98 5.27
N PRO A 99 4.53 -0.74 5.80
CA PRO A 99 5.12 0.43 5.14
C PRO A 99 6.64 0.42 5.07
N THR A 100 7.32 -0.26 6.01
CA THR A 100 8.79 -0.34 6.00
C THR A 100 9.31 -1.40 5.05
N THR A 101 8.57 -2.50 4.89
CA THR A 101 8.96 -3.63 4.04
C THR A 101 8.68 -3.39 2.56
N ILE A 102 7.57 -2.74 2.21
CA ILE A 102 7.17 -2.49 0.81
C ILE A 102 8.29 -1.83 0.00
N PRO A 103 8.92 -0.73 0.42
CA PRO A 103 9.96 -0.09 -0.38
C PRO A 103 11.19 -0.97 -0.59
N VAL A 104 11.58 -1.74 0.44
CA VAL A 104 12.72 -2.66 0.36
C VAL A 104 12.41 -3.79 -0.62
N ALA A 105 11.26 -4.46 -0.47
CA ALA A 105 10.82 -5.52 -1.37
C ALA A 105 10.69 -5.02 -2.82
N THR A 106 10.07 -3.85 -3.01
CA THR A 106 9.94 -3.24 -4.34
C THR A 106 11.30 -2.92 -4.95
N ALA A 107 12.24 -2.39 -4.18
CA ALA A 107 13.57 -2.08 -4.67
C ALA A 107 14.34 -3.34 -5.11
N LEU A 108 14.21 -4.44 -4.37
CA LEU A 108 14.79 -5.74 -4.76
C LEU A 108 14.16 -6.27 -6.05
N PHE A 109 12.83 -6.31 -6.16
CA PHE A 109 12.16 -6.75 -7.38
C PHE A 109 12.41 -5.82 -8.57
N ALA A 110 12.54 -4.51 -8.36
CA ALA A 110 12.80 -3.53 -9.40
C ALA A 110 14.14 -3.76 -10.11
N THR A 111 15.13 -4.40 -9.47
CA THR A 111 16.37 -4.82 -10.11
C THR A 111 16.13 -5.81 -11.24
N LEU A 112 15.11 -6.70 -11.10
CA LEU A 112 14.76 -7.69 -12.12
C LEU A 112 14.23 -7.04 -13.41
N ILE A 113 13.67 -5.83 -13.31
CA ILE A 113 13.19 -5.06 -14.46
C ILE A 113 14.18 -3.97 -14.91
N ARG A 114 15.44 -4.11 -14.48
CA ARG A 114 16.56 -3.23 -14.78
C ARG A 114 16.40 -1.78 -14.25
N GLU A 115 15.65 -1.58 -13.18
CA GLU A 115 15.72 -0.34 -12.43
C GLU A 115 17.02 -0.32 -11.61
N SER A 116 17.82 0.73 -11.74
CA SER A 116 19.10 0.85 -11.03
C SER A 116 18.88 1.07 -9.53
N LEU A 117 19.45 0.18 -8.72
CA LEU A 117 19.55 0.33 -7.28
C LEU A 117 20.89 0.98 -6.95
N THR A 118 20.92 2.30 -6.80
CA THR A 118 22.13 3.02 -6.43
C THR A 118 22.37 2.95 -4.92
N SER A 119 23.65 3.02 -4.48
CA SER A 119 23.99 3.05 -3.06
C SER A 119 23.28 4.17 -2.30
N ARG A 120 23.00 5.30 -2.97
CA ARG A 120 22.23 6.41 -2.41
C ARG A 120 20.76 6.06 -2.17
N LYS A 121 20.12 5.34 -3.12
CA LYS A 121 18.75 4.83 -2.93
C LYS A 121 18.71 3.87 -1.75
N LEU A 122 19.66 2.93 -1.70
CA LEU A 122 19.74 1.95 -0.60
C LEU A 122 19.92 2.65 0.75
N LEU A 123 20.85 3.60 0.86
CA LEU A 123 21.04 4.40 2.06
C LEU A 123 19.77 5.17 2.45
N GLY A 124 19.09 5.79 1.47
CA GLY A 124 17.82 6.49 1.72
C GLY A 124 16.71 5.56 2.22
N PHE A 125 16.60 4.35 1.68
CA PHE A 125 15.66 3.33 2.17
C PHE A 125 15.98 2.92 3.62
N THR A 126 17.26 2.64 3.93
CA THR A 126 17.69 2.27 5.29
C THR A 126 17.35 3.38 6.29
N VAL A 127 17.71 4.63 5.97
CA VAL A 127 17.43 5.79 6.83
C VAL A 127 15.93 5.97 7.03
N ALA A 128 15.13 5.88 5.96
CA ALA A 128 13.67 6.03 6.07
C ALA A 128 13.04 4.87 6.88
N THR A 129 13.53 3.64 6.73
CA THR A 129 13.08 2.47 7.52
C THR A 129 13.38 2.66 9.01
N LEU A 130 14.59 3.12 9.35
CA LEU A 130 14.96 3.43 10.74
C LEU A 130 14.07 4.54 11.31
N GLY A 131 13.82 5.61 10.53
CA GLY A 131 12.91 6.68 10.94
C GLY A 131 11.49 6.19 11.19
N ALA A 132 10.95 5.30 10.35
CA ALA A 132 9.64 4.70 10.54
C ALA A 132 9.60 3.82 11.81
N ALA A 133 10.65 3.02 12.05
CA ALA A 133 10.78 2.24 13.27
C ALA A 133 10.77 3.13 14.54
N VAL A 134 11.46 4.28 14.51
CA VAL A 134 11.47 5.27 15.60
C VAL A 134 10.09 5.89 15.83
N VAL A 135 9.35 6.27 14.77
CA VAL A 135 7.98 6.81 14.91
C VAL A 135 7.10 5.82 15.67
N ILE A 136 7.18 4.55 15.29
CA ILE A 136 6.26 3.53 15.80
C ILE A 136 6.68 3.07 17.18
N ALA A 137 7.98 2.87 17.42
CA ALA A 137 8.50 2.57 18.76
C ALA A 137 8.16 3.68 19.76
N GLY A 138 8.17 4.94 19.32
CA GLY A 138 7.77 6.09 20.15
C GLY A 138 6.29 6.10 20.53
N GLY A 139 5.42 5.40 19.79
CA GLY A 139 3.99 5.30 20.08
C GLY A 139 3.56 4.03 20.80
N GLN A 140 4.46 3.04 20.93
CA GLN A 140 4.14 1.79 21.61
C GLN A 140 4.34 1.90 23.12
N GLN A 141 3.35 1.45 23.88
CA GLN A 141 3.58 1.14 25.31
C GLN A 141 4.45 -0.12 25.38
N MET A 142 5.67 0.02 25.91
CA MET A 142 6.53 -1.12 26.21
C MET A 142 5.85 -2.03 27.22
N GLY A 143 5.61 -3.31 26.87
CA GLY A 143 5.15 -4.29 27.85
C GLY A 143 4.19 -5.38 27.36
N THR A 144 3.85 -5.45 26.08
CA THR A 144 3.01 -6.54 25.57
C THR A 144 3.89 -7.74 25.18
N GLU A 145 3.66 -8.89 25.86
CA GLU A 145 4.30 -10.16 25.49
C GLU A 145 4.02 -10.53 24.04
N ILE A 146 5.05 -11.01 23.33
CA ILE A 146 4.92 -11.49 21.94
C ILE A 146 4.34 -12.91 22.02
N SER A 147 3.02 -13.04 21.79
CA SER A 147 2.38 -14.35 21.68
C SER A 147 2.66 -14.99 20.31
N THR A 148 2.57 -16.33 20.22
CA THR A 148 2.70 -17.07 18.96
C THR A 148 1.69 -16.56 17.90
N THR A 149 0.48 -16.21 18.30
CA THR A 149 -0.56 -15.63 17.43
C THR A 149 -0.10 -14.30 16.85
N ARG A 150 0.46 -13.40 17.65
CA ARG A 150 1.00 -12.12 17.20
C ARG A 150 2.17 -12.31 16.22
N LEU A 151 3.07 -13.27 16.53
CA LEU A 151 4.18 -13.58 15.64
C LEU A 151 3.69 -14.08 14.28
N LEU A 152 2.71 -14.99 14.26
CA LEU A 152 2.09 -15.46 13.01
C LEU A 152 1.49 -14.29 12.21
N GLY A 153 0.75 -13.39 12.85
CA GLY A 153 0.19 -12.21 12.22
C GLY A 153 1.28 -11.33 11.60
N ASN A 154 2.36 -11.08 12.34
CA ASN A 154 3.50 -10.29 11.84
C ASN A 154 4.19 -10.93 10.63
N VAL A 155 4.30 -12.27 10.59
CA VAL A 155 4.83 -13.01 9.43
C VAL A 155 3.91 -12.86 8.22
N LEU A 156 2.58 -12.96 8.42
CA LEU A 156 1.61 -12.75 7.34
C LEU A 156 1.70 -11.32 6.77
N GLU A 157 1.86 -10.32 7.62
CA GLU A 157 2.02 -8.93 7.19
C GLU A 157 3.32 -8.69 6.44
N LEU A 158 4.43 -9.29 6.90
CA LEU A 158 5.70 -9.25 6.18
C LEU A 158 5.57 -9.86 4.78
N ALA A 159 4.96 -11.04 4.69
CA ALA A 159 4.69 -11.72 3.41
C ALA A 159 3.77 -10.87 2.51
N SER A 160 2.76 -10.23 3.08
CA SER A 160 1.88 -9.33 2.34
C SER A 160 2.65 -8.16 1.71
N ALA A 161 3.53 -7.52 2.46
CA ALA A 161 4.34 -6.40 1.98
C ALA A 161 5.28 -6.82 0.84
N VAL A 162 5.83 -8.03 0.89
CA VAL A 162 6.63 -8.62 -0.21
C VAL A 162 5.75 -8.81 -1.45
N CYS A 163 4.54 -9.34 -1.29
CA CYS A 163 3.57 -9.48 -2.39
C CYS A 163 3.24 -8.12 -3.04
N TRP A 164 3.05 -7.06 -2.24
CA TRP A 164 2.79 -5.73 -2.78
C TRP A 164 4.00 -5.16 -3.54
N GLY A 165 5.22 -5.35 -3.03
CA GLY A 165 6.46 -4.97 -3.73
C GLY A 165 6.58 -5.64 -5.11
N ALA A 166 6.25 -6.93 -5.22
CA ALA A 166 6.19 -7.65 -6.47
C ALA A 166 5.11 -7.08 -7.41
N CYS A 167 3.91 -6.79 -6.89
CA CYS A 167 2.82 -6.17 -7.64
C CYS A 167 3.22 -4.82 -8.24
N LEU A 168 3.88 -3.97 -7.47
CA LEU A 168 4.36 -2.66 -7.96
C LEU A 168 5.35 -2.81 -9.11
N THR A 169 6.23 -3.80 -9.02
CA THR A 169 7.22 -4.08 -10.06
C THR A 169 6.56 -4.62 -11.33
N ILE A 170 5.63 -5.58 -11.20
CA ILE A 170 4.87 -6.09 -12.35
C ILE A 170 3.99 -4.98 -12.95
N GLY A 171 3.34 -4.18 -12.10
CA GLY A 171 2.57 -3.02 -12.52
C GLY A 171 3.40 -2.02 -13.33
N ALA A 172 4.64 -1.76 -12.92
CA ALA A 172 5.55 -0.90 -13.67
C ALA A 172 5.83 -1.44 -15.09
N LEU A 173 5.91 -2.76 -15.26
CA LEU A 173 6.07 -3.37 -16.59
C LEU A 173 4.81 -3.20 -17.46
N VAL A 174 3.63 -3.40 -16.89
CA VAL A 174 2.35 -3.21 -17.61
C VAL A 174 2.19 -1.75 -18.01
N LEU A 175 2.46 -0.83 -17.10
CA LEU A 175 2.27 0.61 -17.30
C LEU A 175 3.26 1.26 -18.28
N ARG A 176 4.23 0.50 -18.83
CA ARG A 176 5.06 0.97 -19.95
C ARG A 176 4.25 1.20 -21.23
N THR A 177 3.20 0.44 -21.42
CA THR A 177 2.38 0.46 -22.65
C THR A 177 0.90 0.69 -22.38
N GLU A 178 0.41 0.36 -21.21
CA GLU A 178 -1.00 0.35 -20.88
C GLU A 178 -1.42 1.56 -20.02
N SER A 179 -2.72 1.86 -20.04
CA SER A 179 -3.28 2.92 -19.20
C SER A 179 -3.35 2.53 -17.73
N ILE A 180 -3.20 3.50 -16.84
CA ILE A 180 -3.30 3.28 -15.39
C ILE A 180 -4.70 2.80 -15.02
N LEU A 181 -5.73 3.48 -15.54
CA LEU A 181 -7.12 3.13 -15.26
C LEU A 181 -7.45 1.73 -15.77
N GLY A 182 -7.05 1.37 -17.00
CA GLY A 182 -7.26 0.03 -17.55
C GLY A 182 -6.58 -1.05 -16.72
N PHE A 183 -5.31 -0.83 -16.30
CA PHE A 183 -4.57 -1.75 -15.45
C PHE A 183 -5.26 -1.96 -14.10
N VAL A 184 -5.57 -0.87 -13.38
CA VAL A 184 -6.19 -0.96 -12.05
C VAL A 184 -7.59 -1.58 -12.13
N THR A 185 -8.37 -1.26 -13.18
CA THR A 185 -9.69 -1.87 -13.40
C THR A 185 -9.58 -3.38 -13.61
N MET A 186 -8.75 -3.81 -14.55
CA MET A 186 -8.61 -5.24 -14.85
C MET A 186 -8.00 -6.01 -13.66
N ALA A 187 -7.02 -5.43 -12.97
CA ALA A 187 -6.43 -6.02 -11.78
C ALA A 187 -7.44 -6.14 -10.62
N SER A 188 -8.32 -5.15 -10.44
CA SER A 188 -9.38 -5.20 -9.43
C SER A 188 -10.42 -6.26 -9.75
N LEU A 189 -10.85 -6.37 -11.02
CA LEU A 189 -11.79 -7.42 -11.46
C LEU A 189 -11.21 -8.83 -11.23
N LEU A 190 -9.97 -9.05 -11.66
CA LEU A 190 -9.28 -10.33 -11.45
C LEU A 190 -9.06 -10.60 -9.97
N GLY A 191 -8.66 -9.58 -9.21
CA GLY A 191 -8.49 -9.68 -7.75
C GLY A 191 -9.79 -10.06 -7.04
N THR A 192 -10.91 -9.43 -7.42
CA THR A 192 -12.24 -9.81 -6.91
C THR A 192 -12.57 -11.25 -7.23
N ALA A 193 -12.37 -11.68 -8.49
CA ALA A 193 -12.64 -13.04 -8.92
C ALA A 193 -11.77 -14.08 -8.20
N MET A 194 -10.51 -13.74 -7.90
CA MET A 194 -9.58 -14.61 -7.16
C MET A 194 -9.88 -14.65 -5.66
N LEU A 195 -10.32 -13.52 -5.06
CA LEU A 195 -10.68 -13.44 -3.65
C LEU A 195 -12.03 -14.08 -3.34
N PHE A 196 -12.97 -14.02 -4.27
CA PHE A 196 -14.33 -14.52 -4.07
C PHE A 196 -14.40 -15.98 -3.58
N PRO A 197 -13.63 -16.94 -4.13
CA PRO A 197 -13.63 -18.31 -3.60
C PRO A 197 -13.11 -18.42 -2.16
N LEU A 198 -12.20 -17.51 -1.75
CA LEU A 198 -11.62 -17.56 -0.40
C LEU A 198 -12.63 -17.16 0.69
N GLY A 199 -13.61 -16.33 0.39
CA GLY A 199 -14.68 -16.00 1.35
C GLY A 199 -15.51 -17.21 1.78
N PHE A 200 -15.56 -18.27 0.96
CA PHE A 200 -16.20 -19.54 1.37
C PHE A 200 -15.42 -20.30 2.44
N LEU A 201 -14.15 -19.98 2.68
CA LEU A 201 -13.35 -20.52 3.79
C LEU A 201 -13.74 -19.87 5.15
N GLU A 202 -14.48 -18.76 5.11
CA GLU A 202 -15.02 -18.08 6.29
C GLU A 202 -16.51 -18.43 6.44
N HIS A 203 -17.42 -17.51 6.10
CA HIS A 203 -18.86 -17.72 6.24
C HIS A 203 -19.61 -17.87 4.91
N GLY A 204 -18.92 -17.81 3.78
CA GLY A 204 -19.48 -17.97 2.44
C GLY A 204 -20.48 -16.88 2.07
N TYR A 205 -20.24 -15.66 2.54
CA TYR A 205 -21.04 -14.46 2.28
C TYR A 205 -22.48 -14.49 2.85
N ARG A 206 -22.80 -15.45 3.70
CA ARG A 206 -24.16 -15.58 4.28
C ARG A 206 -24.51 -14.38 5.15
N ASP A 207 -23.52 -13.84 5.87
CA ASP A 207 -23.69 -12.74 6.81
C ASP A 207 -23.58 -11.35 6.16
N VAL A 208 -23.17 -11.27 4.90
CA VAL A 208 -22.99 -9.97 4.19
C VAL A 208 -24.25 -9.10 4.20
N PRO A 209 -25.48 -9.63 3.98
CA PRO A 209 -26.69 -8.80 4.04
C PRO A 209 -26.97 -8.23 5.44
N SER A 210 -26.49 -8.90 6.50
CA SER A 210 -26.67 -8.50 7.90
C SER A 210 -25.49 -7.72 8.48
N TRP A 211 -24.49 -7.39 7.69
CA TRP A 211 -23.34 -6.60 8.15
C TRP A 211 -23.79 -5.26 8.73
N SER A 212 -23.12 -4.86 9.79
CA SER A 212 -23.35 -3.56 10.42
C SER A 212 -23.03 -2.41 9.43
N ALA A 213 -23.64 -1.24 9.67
CA ALA A 213 -23.30 -0.04 8.91
C ALA A 213 -21.80 0.27 8.95
N GLN A 214 -21.13 -0.05 10.07
CA GLN A 214 -19.70 0.13 10.24
C GLN A 214 -18.88 -0.77 9.29
N ALA A 215 -19.26 -2.04 9.11
CA ALA A 215 -18.61 -2.95 8.16
C ALA A 215 -18.78 -2.46 6.71
N TRP A 216 -19.99 -2.03 6.34
CA TRP A 216 -20.27 -1.50 5.01
C TRP A 216 -19.54 -0.17 4.73
N LEU A 217 -19.49 0.73 5.70
CA LEU A 217 -18.72 1.99 5.57
C LEU A 217 -17.23 1.72 5.43
N ALA A 218 -16.68 0.75 6.18
CA ALA A 218 -15.30 0.31 6.02
C ALA A 218 -15.05 -0.27 4.61
N ALA A 219 -15.91 -1.18 4.13
CA ALA A 219 -15.82 -1.75 2.79
C ALA A 219 -15.90 -0.68 1.69
N ALA A 220 -16.82 0.27 1.80
CA ALA A 220 -16.99 1.37 0.87
C ALA A 220 -15.78 2.32 0.86
N PHE A 221 -15.28 2.71 2.04
CA PHE A 221 -14.08 3.53 2.17
C PHE A 221 -12.86 2.84 1.56
N LEU A 222 -12.65 1.58 1.92
CA LEU A 222 -11.56 0.76 1.39
C LEU A 222 -11.68 0.55 -0.13
N GLY A 223 -12.89 0.35 -0.63
CA GLY A 223 -13.16 0.22 -2.07
C GLY A 223 -12.91 1.52 -2.83
N VAL A 224 -13.55 2.61 -2.44
CA VAL A 224 -13.53 3.86 -3.20
C VAL A 224 -12.25 4.67 -2.92
N ILE A 225 -11.97 4.97 -1.66
CA ILE A 225 -10.85 5.86 -1.33
C ILE A 225 -9.51 5.13 -1.43
N SER A 226 -9.41 3.96 -0.82
CA SER A 226 -8.12 3.26 -0.74
C SER A 226 -7.80 2.45 -2.01
N THR A 227 -8.80 1.96 -2.74
CA THR A 227 -8.55 1.21 -3.98
C THR A 227 -8.68 2.10 -5.22
N VAL A 228 -9.80 2.81 -5.43
CA VAL A 228 -9.91 3.63 -6.64
C VAL A 228 -8.96 4.81 -6.58
N VAL A 229 -9.12 5.70 -5.59
CA VAL A 229 -8.35 6.95 -5.56
C VAL A 229 -6.88 6.69 -5.29
N ALA A 230 -6.55 5.99 -4.19
CA ALA A 230 -5.15 5.83 -3.80
C ALA A 230 -4.37 4.95 -4.78
N PHE A 231 -4.93 3.86 -5.33
CA PHE A 231 -4.23 3.03 -6.30
C PHE A 231 -4.01 3.74 -7.64
N LEU A 232 -4.99 4.51 -8.15
CA LEU A 232 -4.78 5.31 -9.35
C LEU A 232 -3.65 6.33 -9.16
N LEU A 233 -3.61 7.03 -8.03
CA LEU A 233 -2.53 7.96 -7.70
C LEU A 233 -1.20 7.24 -7.49
N PHE A 234 -1.22 6.09 -6.81
CA PHE A 234 -0.01 5.31 -6.55
C PHE A 234 0.60 4.77 -7.84
N PHE A 235 -0.21 4.15 -8.72
CA PHE A 235 0.25 3.66 -10.01
C PHE A 235 0.60 4.78 -11.00
N TRP A 236 0.00 5.97 -10.85
CA TRP A 236 0.50 7.16 -11.53
C TRP A 236 1.93 7.49 -11.10
N ALA A 237 2.22 7.42 -9.80
CA ALA A 237 3.58 7.61 -9.29
C ALA A 237 4.54 6.51 -9.80
N VAL A 238 4.10 5.23 -9.85
CA VAL A 238 4.87 4.12 -10.43
C VAL A 238 5.22 4.39 -11.89
N ARG A 239 4.25 4.80 -12.70
CA ARG A 239 4.46 5.13 -14.12
C ARG A 239 5.40 6.31 -14.30
N ARG A 240 5.32 7.30 -13.44
CA ARG A 240 6.07 8.57 -13.56
C ARG A 240 7.50 8.47 -13.05
N PHE A 241 7.74 7.72 -11.98
CA PHE A 241 9.00 7.73 -11.22
C PHE A 241 9.64 6.34 -11.12
N GLY A 242 9.00 5.28 -11.59
CA GLY A 242 9.41 3.89 -11.40
C GLY A 242 8.89 3.30 -10.08
N ALA A 243 8.89 1.96 -9.99
CA ALA A 243 8.32 1.24 -8.86
C ALA A 243 9.07 1.54 -7.54
N GLY A 244 10.40 1.56 -7.57
CA GLY A 244 11.22 1.79 -6.37
C GLY A 244 11.00 3.16 -5.73
N LEU A 245 10.94 4.26 -6.53
CA LEU A 245 10.68 5.60 -5.99
C LEU A 245 9.21 5.78 -5.57
N ALA A 246 8.27 5.21 -6.31
CA ALA A 246 6.86 5.26 -5.95
C ALA A 246 6.59 4.58 -4.61
N ALA A 247 7.22 3.43 -4.35
CA ALA A 247 7.11 2.70 -3.10
C ALA A 247 7.51 3.52 -1.86
N MET A 248 8.33 4.56 -2.03
CA MET A 248 8.72 5.45 -0.92
C MET A 248 7.54 6.24 -0.33
N VAL A 249 6.40 6.34 -1.04
CA VAL A 249 5.16 6.90 -0.47
C VAL A 249 4.76 6.15 0.81
N SER A 250 5.03 4.85 0.87
CA SER A 250 4.73 4.03 2.05
C SER A 250 5.43 4.51 3.32
N TYR A 251 6.62 5.11 3.21
CA TYR A 251 7.28 5.72 4.37
C TYR A 251 6.59 7.00 4.89
N LEU A 252 5.75 7.64 4.08
CA LEU A 252 4.97 8.79 4.52
C LEU A 252 3.71 8.36 5.30
N VAL A 253 3.32 7.09 5.21
CA VAL A 253 2.12 6.56 5.89
C VAL A 253 2.19 6.72 7.42
N PRO A 254 3.29 6.38 8.12
CA PRO A 254 3.39 6.62 9.56
C PRO A 254 3.27 8.09 9.94
N ILE A 255 3.84 8.99 9.12
CA ILE A 255 3.74 10.44 9.34
C ILE A 255 2.29 10.92 9.16
N ALA A 256 1.63 10.44 8.09
CA ALA A 256 0.23 10.74 7.84
C ALA A 256 -0.68 10.19 8.96
N ALA A 257 -0.35 9.02 9.51
CA ALA A 257 -1.06 8.44 10.65
C ALA A 257 -0.94 9.32 11.90
N LEU A 258 0.25 9.88 12.20
CA LEU A 258 0.44 10.82 13.29
C LEU A 258 -0.39 12.10 13.11
N ILE A 259 -0.44 12.64 11.88
CA ILE A 259 -1.26 13.82 11.57
C ILE A 259 -2.74 13.51 11.77
N LEU A 260 -3.21 12.36 11.30
CA LEU A 260 -4.61 11.94 11.48
C LEU A 260 -4.95 11.72 12.96
N ALA A 261 -4.06 11.09 13.73
CA ALA A 261 -4.25 10.91 15.18
C ALA A 261 -4.36 12.26 15.90
N PHE A 262 -3.52 13.24 15.55
CA PHE A 262 -3.58 14.58 16.12
C PHE A 262 -4.87 15.32 15.75
N VAL A 263 -5.23 15.33 14.46
CA VAL A 263 -6.37 16.11 13.96
C VAL A 263 -7.72 15.48 14.32
N VAL A 264 -7.82 14.13 14.26
CA VAL A 264 -9.10 13.42 14.43
C VAL A 264 -9.33 12.97 15.86
N LEU A 265 -8.26 12.50 16.54
CA LEU A 265 -8.35 11.94 17.89
C LEU A 265 -7.89 12.92 18.98
N GLY A 266 -7.30 14.07 18.60
CA GLY A 266 -6.72 15.04 19.56
C GLY A 266 -5.45 14.54 20.25
N GLU A 267 -4.84 13.44 19.77
CA GLU A 267 -3.63 12.86 20.34
C GLU A 267 -2.42 13.74 20.02
N ARG A 268 -1.61 14.06 21.04
CA ARG A 268 -0.38 14.86 20.83
C ARG A 268 0.79 13.94 20.47
N PRO A 269 1.46 14.18 19.31
CA PRO A 269 2.63 13.38 18.94
C PRO A 269 3.72 13.48 20.02
N LEU A 270 4.31 12.36 20.36
CA LEU A 270 5.42 12.31 21.30
C LEU A 270 6.72 12.81 20.62
N PRO A 271 7.67 13.41 21.39
CA PRO A 271 8.91 13.95 20.83
C PRO A 271 9.69 12.94 19.97
N LEU A 272 9.73 11.66 20.39
CA LEU A 272 10.40 10.60 19.63
C LEU A 272 9.73 10.33 18.27
N GLN A 273 8.42 10.44 18.20
CA GLN A 273 7.67 10.31 16.92
C GLN A 273 8.01 11.45 15.96
N LEU A 274 8.17 12.69 16.48
CA LEU A 274 8.57 13.83 15.66
C LEU A 274 10.00 13.66 15.12
N VAL A 275 10.93 13.16 15.95
CA VAL A 275 12.31 12.83 15.50
C VAL A 275 12.26 11.80 14.38
N GLY A 276 11.53 10.71 14.56
CA GLY A 276 11.38 9.67 13.53
C GLY A 276 10.78 10.22 12.23
N ALA A 277 9.78 11.10 12.31
CA ALA A 277 9.19 11.74 11.13
C ALA A 277 10.22 12.59 10.34
N VAL A 278 11.09 13.34 11.02
CA VAL A 278 12.19 14.09 10.39
C VAL A 278 13.17 13.14 9.70
N VAL A 279 13.55 12.05 10.36
CA VAL A 279 14.45 11.01 9.79
C VAL A 279 13.85 10.37 8.54
N ILE A 280 12.55 10.05 8.54
CA ILE A 280 11.84 9.56 7.35
C ILE A 280 11.97 10.55 6.19
N VAL A 281 11.62 11.82 6.41
CA VAL A 281 11.67 12.85 5.35
C VAL A 281 13.10 13.00 4.81
N PHE A 282 14.10 12.92 5.66
CA PHE A 282 15.51 12.96 5.24
C PHE A 282 15.87 11.75 4.36
N GLY A 283 15.53 10.52 4.77
CA GLY A 283 15.76 9.29 4.01
C GLY A 283 15.09 9.30 2.64
N VAL A 284 13.81 9.72 2.59
CA VAL A 284 13.04 9.88 1.34
C VAL A 284 13.72 10.90 0.41
N ARG A 285 14.15 12.05 0.92
CA ARG A 285 14.87 13.06 0.13
C ARG A 285 16.20 12.55 -0.38
N LEU A 286 16.92 11.78 0.43
CA LEU A 286 18.21 11.20 0.04
C LEU A 286 18.05 10.23 -1.13
N ALA A 287 17.06 9.33 -1.08
CA ALA A 287 16.80 8.38 -2.16
C ALA A 287 16.24 9.03 -3.43
N ALA A 288 15.45 10.11 -3.29
CA ALA A 288 14.83 10.80 -4.42
C ALA A 288 15.77 11.71 -5.21
N ARG A 289 16.99 12.00 -4.71
CA ARG A 289 17.95 12.83 -5.44
C ARG A 289 18.47 12.07 -6.67
N PRO A 290 18.43 12.68 -7.87
CA PRO A 290 19.02 12.06 -9.04
C PRO A 290 20.52 11.82 -8.79
N ALA A 291 21.04 10.68 -9.29
CA ALA A 291 22.48 10.48 -9.31
C ALA A 291 23.10 11.64 -10.11
N SER A 292 24.03 12.40 -9.53
CA SER A 292 24.82 13.37 -10.26
C SER A 292 25.46 12.62 -11.42
N ARG A 293 25.12 12.96 -12.65
CA ARG A 293 25.89 12.54 -13.80
C ARG A 293 27.31 13.09 -13.56
N LEU A 294 28.22 12.21 -13.19
CA LEU A 294 29.63 12.54 -13.35
C LEU A 294 29.77 12.86 -14.84
N SER A 295 29.97 14.12 -15.15
CA SER A 295 30.36 14.56 -16.48
C SER A 295 31.58 13.71 -16.89
N PRO A 296 31.57 13.03 -18.05
CA PRO A 296 32.81 12.43 -18.51
C PRO A 296 33.81 13.57 -18.59
N ALA A 297 34.91 13.47 -17.80
CA ALA A 297 36.04 14.36 -17.93
C ALA A 297 36.47 14.27 -19.38
N SER A 298 36.42 15.42 -20.04
CA SER A 298 37.02 15.65 -21.37
C SER A 298 38.50 15.28 -21.30
N ALA A 299 38.84 14.15 -21.88
CA ALA A 299 40.18 13.80 -22.25
C ALA A 299 40.32 13.99 -23.78
#